data_da42659a07ae7c1f9f8e6f466f0d2449
#
_entry.id   da42659a07ae7c1f9f8e6f466f0d2449
#
_cell.length_a   1.000
_cell.length_b   1.000
_cell.length_c   1.000
_cell.angle_alpha   90.00
_cell.angle_beta   90.00
_cell.angle_gamma   90.00
#
_symmetry.space_group_name_H-M   'P 1'
#
loop_
_entity.id
_entity.type
_entity.pdbx_description
1 polymer ?
#
loop_
_entity_poly.entity_id
_entity_poly.type
_entity_poly.pdbx_seq_one_letter_code
_entity_poly.pdbx_strand_id
1 'polypeptide(L)'
;MSRSRKSSIDTLWYTRCPVPTPLGVAARLGWIDSEFKPDGISIRTLQDESDPKLRESHFDHHLENSFRQGGNIPAIWARSRGKDTRVVGLTWTDESQLILTKANSPIHGVRDLKGKRLGVATRPNDSIDFWKATTIRAYLAALATQGLSVKDVELVELPRESRSSRGRGWADENLSESVEATALASGAVDVIYHKGSRAFELADAIGARVVYDLGGHPDPKVRINNGSPRTLTVDRGLIDRDLSLVVRLVKKVVLAGRWAEANRIETIHYIAQETRSSESAVLRGYGKDVHHHLHTDLSEASIDALADFTRFLADWKFIPSNFDVRSWIDPRPLQQALAQIELENATIAKGNSASAVQANL
;
A
#
# COMPACT_ATOMS: atom_id res chain seq x y z
N MET A 1 -23.01 -35.29 -1.48
CA MET A 1 -22.09 -34.86 -0.41
C MET A 1 -20.66 -35.03 -0.91
N SER A 2 -20.06 -33.96 -1.47
CA SER A 2 -18.66 -33.98 -1.91
C SER A 2 -17.79 -33.92 -0.65
N ARG A 3 -16.96 -34.93 -0.43
CA ARG A 3 -15.94 -34.91 0.62
C ARG A 3 -14.97 -33.77 0.25
N SER A 4 -15.00 -32.66 1.01
CA SER A 4 -13.99 -31.62 0.99
C SER A 4 -12.63 -32.31 1.15
N ARG A 5 -11.79 -32.19 0.14
CA ARG A 5 -10.38 -32.60 0.24
C ARG A 5 -9.76 -31.70 1.30
N LYS A 6 -9.44 -32.28 2.46
CA LYS A 6 -8.77 -31.55 3.53
C LYS A 6 -7.52 -30.92 2.93
N SER A 7 -7.43 -29.62 2.90
CA SER A 7 -6.24 -28.90 2.47
C SER A 7 -5.06 -29.40 3.31
N SER A 8 -3.90 -29.63 2.70
CA SER A 8 -2.65 -29.91 3.44
C SER A 8 -2.09 -28.67 4.13
N ILE A 9 -2.80 -27.57 4.10
CA ILE A 9 -2.39 -26.27 4.62
C ILE A 9 -3.11 -26.04 5.93
N ASP A 10 -2.37 -26.03 7.04
CA ASP A 10 -2.92 -25.81 8.39
C ASP A 10 -2.89 -24.33 8.79
N THR A 11 -2.03 -23.53 8.17
CA THR A 11 -1.85 -22.11 8.49
C THR A 11 -1.69 -21.28 7.24
N LEU A 12 -2.45 -20.18 7.17
CA LEU A 12 -2.27 -19.11 6.20
C LEU A 12 -1.79 -17.85 6.90
N TRP A 13 -0.80 -17.24 6.31
CA TRP A 13 -0.26 -15.99 6.79
C TRP A 13 -0.73 -14.84 5.93
N TYR A 14 -0.98 -13.70 6.53
CA TYR A 14 -1.11 -12.47 5.79
C TYR A 14 -0.38 -11.33 6.48
N THR A 15 -0.03 -10.33 5.70
CA THR A 15 0.50 -9.06 6.20
C THR A 15 0.01 -7.92 5.34
N ARG A 16 -0.13 -6.76 5.95
CA ARG A 16 -0.55 -5.54 5.29
C ARG A 16 0.24 -4.34 5.80
N CYS A 17 0.40 -3.35 4.95
CA CYS A 17 0.94 -2.06 5.40
C CYS A 17 -0.13 -1.28 6.18
N PRO A 18 0.26 -0.36 7.08
CA PRO A 18 -0.67 0.55 7.77
C PRO A 18 -1.13 1.67 6.81
N VAL A 19 -1.86 1.28 5.77
CA VAL A 19 -2.38 2.15 4.69
C VAL A 19 -3.75 1.61 4.24
N PRO A 20 -4.59 2.41 3.56
CA PRO A 20 -5.85 1.93 3.03
C PRO A 20 -5.65 0.76 2.08
N THR A 21 -6.23 -0.40 2.40
CA THR A 21 -6.23 -1.58 1.53
C THR A 21 -7.51 -2.39 1.72
N PRO A 22 -8.06 -3.01 0.66
CA PRO A 22 -9.22 -3.88 0.80
C PRO A 22 -8.91 -5.13 1.65
N LEU A 23 -7.68 -5.63 1.67
CA LEU A 23 -7.26 -6.70 2.60
C LEU A 23 -7.37 -6.22 4.07
N GLY A 24 -7.00 -4.97 4.35
CA GLY A 24 -7.16 -4.36 5.67
C GLY A 24 -8.62 -4.30 6.10
N VAL A 25 -9.51 -3.89 5.19
CA VAL A 25 -10.97 -3.89 5.43
C VAL A 25 -11.48 -5.32 5.66
N ALA A 26 -11.12 -6.29 4.82
CA ALA A 26 -11.51 -7.70 4.98
C ALA A 26 -11.06 -8.26 6.34
N ALA A 27 -9.84 -7.94 6.77
CA ALA A 27 -9.31 -8.35 8.06
C ALA A 27 -10.11 -7.74 9.24
N ARG A 28 -10.42 -6.43 9.16
CA ARG A 28 -11.22 -5.73 10.19
C ARG A 28 -12.65 -6.25 10.30
N LEU A 29 -13.23 -6.67 9.19
CA LEU A 29 -14.55 -7.30 9.14
C LEU A 29 -14.53 -8.76 9.61
N GLY A 30 -13.36 -9.35 9.90
CA GLY A 30 -13.23 -10.77 10.28
C GLY A 30 -13.53 -11.73 9.12
N TRP A 31 -13.57 -11.25 7.88
CA TRP A 31 -13.97 -12.05 6.73
C TRP A 31 -12.91 -13.07 6.31
N ILE A 32 -11.66 -12.83 6.61
CA ILE A 32 -10.56 -13.76 6.32
C ILE A 32 -10.66 -14.95 7.27
N ASP A 33 -10.75 -14.68 8.57
CA ASP A 33 -10.86 -15.74 9.59
C ASP A 33 -12.11 -16.59 9.39
N SER A 34 -13.27 -15.95 9.18
CA SER A 34 -14.55 -16.65 8.98
C SER A 34 -14.57 -17.51 7.73
N GLU A 35 -13.83 -17.13 6.68
CA GLU A 35 -13.76 -17.91 5.43
C GLU A 35 -13.03 -19.23 5.60
N PHE A 36 -11.94 -19.26 6.34
CA PHE A 36 -11.06 -20.43 6.42
C PHE A 36 -11.23 -21.26 7.67
N LYS A 37 -11.92 -20.74 8.69
CA LYS A 37 -12.22 -21.46 9.94
C LYS A 37 -12.94 -22.80 9.72
N PRO A 38 -13.94 -22.93 8.81
CA PRO A 38 -14.61 -24.21 8.56
C PRO A 38 -13.69 -25.32 8.04
N ASP A 39 -12.59 -24.95 7.37
CA ASP A 39 -11.60 -25.90 6.85
C ASP A 39 -10.54 -26.29 7.90
N GLY A 40 -10.59 -25.70 9.09
CA GLY A 40 -9.60 -25.90 10.15
C GLY A 40 -8.29 -25.17 9.88
N ILE A 41 -8.27 -24.22 8.95
CA ILE A 41 -7.07 -23.43 8.62
C ILE A 41 -6.96 -22.26 9.60
N SER A 42 -5.82 -22.15 10.27
CA SER A 42 -5.49 -21.05 11.16
C SER A 42 -5.02 -19.83 10.35
N ILE A 43 -5.60 -18.68 10.63
CA ILE A 43 -5.16 -17.41 10.03
C ILE A 43 -4.26 -16.68 11.01
N ARG A 44 -3.06 -16.28 10.53
CA ARG A 44 -2.08 -15.53 11.34
C ARG A 44 -1.64 -14.28 10.58
N THR A 45 -1.36 -13.21 11.32
CA THR A 45 -0.86 -11.96 10.75
C THR A 45 0.52 -11.60 11.31
N LEU A 46 1.41 -11.12 10.43
CA LEU A 46 2.74 -10.68 10.86
C LEU A 46 2.72 -9.46 11.79
N GLN A 47 1.60 -8.72 11.84
CA GLN A 47 1.44 -7.60 12.74
C GLN A 47 1.40 -8.03 14.22
N ASP A 48 0.90 -9.24 14.49
CA ASP A 48 0.74 -9.76 15.84
C ASP A 48 1.95 -10.59 16.30
N GLU A 49 2.92 -10.82 15.40
CA GLU A 49 4.10 -11.62 15.71
C GLU A 49 5.12 -10.83 16.53
N SER A 50 5.63 -11.47 17.57
CA SER A 50 6.74 -10.93 18.38
C SER A 50 8.12 -11.25 17.80
N ASP A 51 8.25 -12.35 17.04
CA ASP A 51 9.52 -12.75 16.42
C ASP A 51 9.91 -11.79 15.29
N PRO A 52 11.04 -11.08 15.41
CA PRO A 52 11.53 -10.18 14.36
C PRO A 52 11.80 -10.88 13.03
N LYS A 53 12.22 -12.16 13.06
CA LYS A 53 12.48 -12.93 11.84
C LYS A 53 11.19 -13.20 11.06
N LEU A 54 10.10 -13.57 11.74
CA LEU A 54 8.81 -13.74 11.07
C LEU A 54 8.31 -12.41 10.51
N ARG A 55 8.44 -11.32 11.28
CA ARG A 55 8.04 -9.98 10.82
C ARG A 55 8.82 -9.49 9.60
N GLU A 56 10.06 -9.93 9.42
CA GLU A 56 10.88 -9.58 8.25
C GLU A 56 10.26 -10.09 6.94
N SER A 57 9.43 -11.16 7.00
CA SER A 57 8.69 -11.65 5.84
C SER A 57 7.75 -10.60 5.22
N HIS A 58 7.40 -9.55 5.95
CA HIS A 58 6.71 -8.38 5.37
C HIS A 58 7.51 -7.72 4.24
N PHE A 59 8.83 -7.80 4.29
CA PHE A 59 9.75 -7.20 3.30
C PHE A 59 10.28 -8.24 2.33
N ASP A 60 10.81 -9.36 2.81
CA ASP A 60 11.54 -10.34 2.00
C ASP A 60 10.68 -11.52 1.52
N HIS A 61 9.43 -11.63 1.97
CA HIS A 61 8.47 -12.68 1.56
C HIS A 61 9.02 -14.10 1.72
N HIS A 62 9.81 -14.38 2.76
CA HIS A 62 10.37 -15.71 2.97
C HIS A 62 9.35 -16.73 3.49
N LEU A 63 8.26 -16.26 4.11
CA LEU A 63 7.25 -17.12 4.71
C LEU A 63 6.34 -17.71 3.65
N GLU A 64 6.23 -19.03 3.65
CA GLU A 64 5.32 -19.77 2.77
C GLU A 64 3.86 -19.58 3.17
N ASN A 65 2.94 -19.93 2.27
CA ASN A 65 1.48 -19.77 2.47
C ASN A 65 1.10 -18.36 2.92
N SER A 66 1.74 -17.35 2.33
CA SER A 66 1.58 -15.98 2.77
C SER A 66 1.02 -15.07 1.69
N PHE A 67 0.19 -14.11 2.14
CA PHE A 67 -0.33 -13.01 1.35
C PHE A 67 0.18 -11.69 1.90
N ARG A 68 0.44 -10.74 1.01
CA ARG A 68 0.80 -9.38 1.40
C ARG A 68 0.05 -8.36 0.57
N GLN A 69 -0.56 -7.36 1.22
CA GLN A 69 -1.05 -6.18 0.54
C GLN A 69 -0.48 -4.89 1.13
N GLY A 70 -0.06 -3.99 0.27
CA GLY A 70 0.49 -2.70 0.69
C GLY A 70 1.37 -2.05 -0.36
N GLY A 71 2.23 -1.14 0.08
CA GLY A 71 3.20 -0.47 -0.78
C GLY A 71 4.00 -1.46 -1.61
N ASN A 72 4.29 -1.09 -2.84
CA ASN A 72 4.84 -2.01 -3.84
C ASN A 72 6.35 -2.27 -3.68
N ILE A 73 7.12 -1.36 -3.06
CA ILE A 73 8.59 -1.50 -2.94
C ILE A 73 9.03 -2.83 -2.31
N PRO A 74 8.52 -3.26 -1.14
CA PRO A 74 8.93 -4.54 -0.57
C PRO A 74 8.67 -5.73 -1.49
N ALA A 75 7.50 -5.75 -2.15
CA ALA A 75 7.14 -6.83 -3.06
C ALA A 75 8.05 -6.87 -4.30
N ILE A 76 8.33 -5.72 -4.92
CA ILE A 76 9.25 -5.57 -6.04
C ILE A 76 10.67 -6.01 -5.62
N TRP A 77 11.12 -5.55 -4.45
CA TRP A 77 12.45 -5.89 -3.92
C TRP A 77 12.59 -7.40 -3.69
N ALA A 78 11.62 -8.03 -3.02
CA ALA A 78 11.64 -9.48 -2.80
C ALA A 78 11.67 -10.24 -4.13
N ARG A 79 10.83 -9.85 -5.11
CA ARG A 79 10.80 -10.46 -6.45
C ARG A 79 12.12 -10.31 -7.18
N SER A 80 12.74 -9.11 -7.16
CA SER A 80 14.02 -8.85 -7.81
C SER A 80 15.19 -9.67 -7.23
N ARG A 81 15.03 -10.17 -6.01
CA ARG A 81 15.99 -11.05 -5.32
C ARG A 81 15.64 -12.54 -5.42
N GLY A 82 14.73 -12.90 -6.32
CA GLY A 82 14.42 -14.28 -6.65
C GLY A 82 13.29 -14.91 -5.83
N LYS A 83 12.57 -14.15 -4.98
CA LYS A 83 11.39 -14.71 -4.32
C LYS A 83 10.29 -15.01 -5.33
N ASP A 84 9.81 -16.25 -5.32
CA ASP A 84 8.82 -16.70 -6.29
C ASP A 84 7.40 -16.39 -5.82
N THR A 85 7.07 -15.10 -5.82
CA THR A 85 5.73 -14.57 -5.57
C THR A 85 5.00 -14.26 -6.87
N ARG A 86 3.68 -14.06 -6.78
CA ARG A 86 2.85 -13.56 -7.87
C ARG A 86 2.01 -12.37 -7.39
N VAL A 87 1.86 -11.37 -8.25
CA VAL A 87 0.85 -10.34 -8.08
C VAL A 87 -0.48 -10.88 -8.59
N VAL A 88 -1.47 -10.94 -7.70
CA VAL A 88 -2.82 -11.45 -7.99
C VAL A 88 -3.88 -10.34 -7.96
N GLY A 89 -3.48 -9.11 -7.70
CA GLY A 89 -4.33 -7.93 -7.72
C GLY A 89 -3.54 -6.65 -7.44
N LEU A 90 -4.04 -5.55 -7.94
CA LEU A 90 -3.55 -4.20 -7.71
C LEU A 90 -4.68 -3.33 -7.18
N THR A 91 -4.37 -2.42 -6.27
CA THR A 91 -5.31 -1.43 -5.76
C THR A 91 -4.70 -0.05 -5.91
N TRP A 92 -5.35 0.80 -6.69
CA TRP A 92 -4.93 2.19 -6.84
C TRP A 92 -5.73 3.09 -5.90
N THR A 93 -5.12 3.45 -4.79
CA THR A 93 -5.66 4.45 -3.88
C THR A 93 -4.73 5.65 -3.91
N ASP A 94 -5.21 6.77 -4.41
CA ASP A 94 -4.44 8.00 -4.36
C ASP A 94 -4.19 8.40 -2.90
N GLU A 95 -2.99 8.89 -2.65
CA GLU A 95 -2.60 9.41 -1.34
C GLU A 95 -1.88 10.75 -1.51
N SER A 96 -2.13 11.69 -0.64
CA SER A 96 -1.37 12.94 -0.61
C SER A 96 0.12 12.63 -0.44
N GLN A 97 0.92 13.32 -1.22
CA GLN A 97 2.39 13.22 -1.23
C GLN A 97 2.94 14.63 -1.10
N LEU A 98 3.15 15.06 0.15
CA LEU A 98 3.39 16.46 0.46
C LEU A 98 4.88 16.79 0.46
N ILE A 99 5.24 17.87 -0.26
CA ILE A 99 6.49 18.60 -0.06
C ILE A 99 6.17 19.74 0.89
N LEU A 100 6.86 19.76 2.04
CA LEU A 100 6.60 20.67 3.14
C LEU A 100 7.79 21.60 3.37
N THR A 101 7.53 22.85 3.76
CA THR A 101 8.53 23.84 4.14
C THR A 101 8.10 24.63 5.37
N LYS A 102 8.99 25.43 5.96
CA LYS A 102 8.64 26.33 7.06
C LYS A 102 7.55 27.32 6.63
N ALA A 103 6.66 27.71 7.54
CA ALA A 103 5.58 28.66 7.26
C ALA A 103 6.09 29.98 6.64
N ASN A 104 7.20 30.49 7.12
CA ASN A 104 7.82 31.74 6.67
C ASN A 104 8.87 31.59 5.55
N SER A 105 8.97 30.39 4.95
CA SER A 105 9.89 30.12 3.85
C SER A 105 9.50 30.90 2.58
N PRO A 106 10.46 31.38 1.77
CA PRO A 106 10.19 31.99 0.46
C PRO A 106 9.84 30.95 -0.62
N ILE A 107 9.83 29.65 -0.31
CA ILE A 107 9.51 28.57 -1.25
C ILE A 107 7.99 28.45 -1.38
N HIS A 108 7.40 28.90 -2.47
CA HIS A 108 5.94 28.89 -2.71
C HIS A 108 5.48 27.80 -3.69
N GLY A 109 6.40 27.22 -4.45
CA GLY A 109 6.10 26.19 -5.43
C GLY A 109 7.32 25.40 -5.85
N VAL A 110 7.12 24.43 -6.77
CA VAL A 110 8.19 23.53 -7.22
C VAL A 110 9.35 24.28 -7.90
N ARG A 111 9.08 25.38 -8.60
CA ARG A 111 10.14 26.19 -9.25
C ARG A 111 11.14 26.78 -8.25
N ASP A 112 10.68 27.09 -7.05
CA ASP A 112 11.50 27.67 -5.99
C ASP A 112 12.43 26.64 -5.34
N LEU A 113 12.29 25.36 -5.69
CA LEU A 113 13.17 24.29 -5.20
C LEU A 113 14.56 24.33 -5.85
N LYS A 114 14.75 25.09 -6.93
CA LYS A 114 16.06 25.20 -7.57
C LYS A 114 17.10 25.75 -6.59
N GLY A 115 18.21 25.02 -6.44
CA GLY A 115 19.29 25.34 -5.50
C GLY A 115 18.96 25.10 -4.02
N LYS A 116 17.86 24.41 -3.71
CA LYS A 116 17.43 24.10 -2.34
C LYS A 116 17.90 22.73 -1.88
N ARG A 117 17.99 22.58 -0.56
CA ARG A 117 18.30 21.33 0.14
C ARG A 117 17.00 20.58 0.45
N LEU A 118 16.86 19.40 -0.15
CA LEU A 118 15.68 18.53 -0.02
C LEU A 118 16.02 17.38 0.93
N GLY A 119 15.34 17.29 2.06
CA GLY A 119 15.56 16.25 3.08
C GLY A 119 15.05 14.91 2.62
N VAL A 120 15.91 13.90 2.68
CA VAL A 120 15.61 12.51 2.34
C VAL A 120 15.84 11.65 3.57
N ALA A 121 14.75 11.27 4.27
CA ALA A 121 14.87 10.36 5.39
C ALA A 121 15.35 8.99 4.91
N THR A 122 16.38 8.45 5.58
CA THR A 122 17.00 7.17 5.21
C THR A 122 16.91 6.17 6.35
N ARG A 123 16.92 4.88 6.00
CA ARG A 123 16.89 3.75 6.93
C ARG A 123 17.99 2.74 6.55
N PRO A 124 19.25 3.08 6.82
CA PRO A 124 20.40 2.33 6.31
C PRO A 124 20.48 0.89 6.83
N ASN A 125 19.77 0.58 7.92
CA ASN A 125 19.76 -0.74 8.55
C ASN A 125 18.52 -1.60 8.21
N ASP A 126 17.61 -1.09 7.38
CA ASP A 126 16.46 -1.88 6.90
C ASP A 126 16.87 -2.67 5.66
N SER A 127 16.28 -3.85 5.43
CA SER A 127 16.55 -4.71 4.27
C SER A 127 16.33 -4.00 2.94
N ILE A 128 15.37 -3.09 2.90
CA ILE A 128 15.10 -2.14 1.80
C ILE A 128 14.74 -0.78 2.39
N ASP A 129 15.48 0.24 2.00
CA ASP A 129 15.16 1.62 2.37
C ASP A 129 14.02 2.16 1.49
N PHE A 130 12.81 1.63 1.75
CA PHE A 130 11.62 2.03 1.00
C PHE A 130 11.25 3.49 1.24
N TRP A 131 11.63 4.09 2.38
CA TRP A 131 11.33 5.49 2.66
C TRP A 131 12.19 6.42 1.81
N LYS A 132 13.50 6.14 1.70
CA LYS A 132 14.41 6.83 0.78
C LYS A 132 13.92 6.75 -0.66
N ALA A 133 13.58 5.53 -1.12
CA ALA A 133 13.07 5.33 -2.48
C ALA A 133 11.79 6.12 -2.76
N THR A 134 10.83 6.07 -1.82
CA THR A 134 9.56 6.81 -1.92
C THR A 134 9.80 8.33 -2.00
N THR A 135 10.67 8.87 -1.15
CA THR A 135 10.99 10.30 -1.08
C THR A 135 11.68 10.78 -2.36
N ILE A 136 12.70 10.05 -2.82
CA ILE A 136 13.42 10.40 -4.06
C ILE A 136 12.44 10.38 -5.26
N ARG A 137 11.61 9.36 -5.39
CA ARG A 137 10.60 9.29 -6.47
C ARG A 137 9.69 10.51 -6.46
N ALA A 138 9.21 10.91 -5.29
CA ALA A 138 8.33 12.07 -5.16
C ALA A 138 9.03 13.36 -5.59
N TYR A 139 10.27 13.60 -5.14
CA TYR A 139 11.02 14.79 -5.57
C TYR A 139 11.27 14.82 -7.06
N LEU A 140 11.68 13.68 -7.66
CA LEU A 140 11.90 13.62 -9.11
C LEU A 140 10.62 13.91 -9.90
N ALA A 141 9.49 13.33 -9.48
CA ALA A 141 8.21 13.57 -10.13
C ALA A 141 7.78 15.04 -10.00
N ALA A 142 7.92 15.65 -8.81
CA ALA A 142 7.61 17.05 -8.60
C ALA A 142 8.49 17.97 -9.46
N LEU A 143 9.81 17.79 -9.42
CA LEU A 143 10.77 18.59 -10.19
C LEU A 143 10.49 18.53 -11.67
N ALA A 144 10.19 17.35 -12.20
CA ALA A 144 9.88 17.15 -13.61
C ALA A 144 8.66 17.95 -14.08
N THR A 145 7.66 18.23 -13.21
CA THR A 145 6.48 19.04 -13.55
C THR A 145 6.85 20.48 -13.93
N GLN A 146 8.03 20.95 -13.53
CA GLN A 146 8.53 22.31 -13.80
C GLN A 146 9.80 22.31 -14.64
N GLY A 147 10.14 21.18 -15.28
CA GLY A 147 11.34 21.06 -16.12
C GLY A 147 12.65 21.08 -15.32
N LEU A 148 12.58 20.87 -14.01
CA LEU A 148 13.74 20.70 -13.14
C LEU A 148 14.14 19.23 -13.03
N SER A 149 15.37 19.00 -12.60
CA SER A 149 15.95 17.69 -12.38
C SER A 149 16.64 17.60 -11.02
N VAL A 150 17.09 16.41 -10.65
CA VAL A 150 17.90 16.22 -9.43
C VAL A 150 19.19 17.05 -9.42
N LYS A 151 19.72 17.44 -10.58
CA LYS A 151 20.93 18.29 -10.70
C LYS A 151 20.68 19.74 -10.30
N ASP A 152 19.42 20.15 -10.23
CA ASP A 152 19.03 21.51 -9.86
C ASP A 152 18.82 21.68 -8.34
N VAL A 153 18.96 20.61 -7.55
CA VAL A 153 18.72 20.61 -6.10
C VAL A 153 19.81 19.83 -5.37
N GLU A 154 19.88 19.98 -4.05
CA GLU A 154 20.73 19.16 -3.19
C GLU A 154 19.87 18.17 -2.39
N LEU A 155 20.12 16.87 -2.54
CA LEU A 155 19.48 15.84 -1.71
C LEU A 155 20.31 15.64 -0.44
N VAL A 156 19.72 15.91 0.72
CA VAL A 156 20.36 15.77 2.03
C VAL A 156 19.81 14.56 2.75
N GLU A 157 20.62 13.54 2.95
CA GLU A 157 20.22 12.34 3.66
C GLU A 157 20.05 12.62 5.16
N LEU A 158 18.94 12.15 5.72
CA LEU A 158 18.56 12.29 7.11
C LEU A 158 18.44 10.87 7.73
N PRO A 159 19.53 10.33 8.29
CA PRO A 159 19.53 8.97 8.81
C PRO A 159 18.58 8.82 10.00
N ARG A 160 17.72 7.82 9.95
CA ARG A 160 16.87 7.38 11.07
C ARG A 160 17.54 6.20 11.77
N GLU A 161 17.44 6.17 13.08
CA GLU A 161 17.82 4.98 13.84
C GLU A 161 16.98 3.76 13.44
N SER A 162 17.62 2.59 13.43
CA SER A 162 16.95 1.33 13.08
C SER A 162 15.77 1.04 14.01
N ARG A 163 14.71 0.47 13.45
CA ARG A 163 13.49 0.05 14.15
C ARG A 163 13.74 -1.01 15.24
N SER A 164 14.82 -1.81 15.07
CA SER A 164 15.14 -2.91 16.00
C SER A 164 15.52 -2.43 17.40
N SER A 165 15.97 -1.18 17.56
CA SER A 165 16.48 -0.68 18.84
C SER A 165 15.39 -0.24 19.83
N ARG A 166 14.13 -0.02 19.40
CA ARG A 166 13.09 0.57 20.27
C ARG A 166 11.82 -0.26 20.46
N GLY A 167 11.65 -1.40 19.80
CA GLY A 167 10.47 -2.27 19.94
C GLY A 167 9.11 -1.63 19.57
N ARG A 168 9.10 -0.37 19.11
CA ARG A 168 7.90 0.38 18.75
C ARG A 168 7.59 0.25 17.26
N GLY A 169 6.31 0.13 16.92
CA GLY A 169 5.83 0.16 15.54
C GLY A 169 6.01 1.54 14.88
N TRP A 170 5.89 1.61 13.57
CA TRP A 170 6.01 2.84 12.75
C TRP A 170 5.10 3.98 13.19
N ALA A 171 4.02 3.64 13.85
CA ALA A 171 2.96 4.56 14.20
C ALA A 171 3.10 5.16 15.59
N ASP A 172 4.07 4.71 16.39
CA ASP A 172 4.32 5.22 17.74
C ASP A 172 5.36 6.37 17.73
N GLU A 173 5.77 6.82 16.55
CA GLU A 173 6.72 7.91 16.40
C GLU A 173 6.03 9.26 16.62
N ASN A 174 6.59 10.07 17.50
CA ASN A 174 6.21 11.48 17.62
C ASN A 174 6.67 12.21 16.37
N LEU A 175 5.72 12.61 15.52
CA LEU A 175 6.01 13.24 14.24
C LEU A 175 6.81 14.54 14.36
N SER A 176 6.57 15.33 15.41
CA SER A 176 7.30 16.60 15.64
C SER A 176 8.77 16.39 16.01
N GLU A 177 9.13 15.19 16.46
CA GLU A 177 10.51 14.81 16.81
C GLU A 177 11.17 13.95 15.74
N SER A 178 10.52 13.77 14.59
CA SER A 178 11.08 13.02 13.47
C SER A 178 12.34 13.72 12.94
N VAL A 179 13.22 12.93 12.30
CA VAL A 179 14.46 13.48 11.73
C VAL A 179 14.16 14.55 10.68
N GLU A 180 13.06 14.39 9.93
CA GLU A 180 12.61 15.36 8.93
C GLU A 180 12.15 16.67 9.60
N ALA A 181 11.33 16.58 10.64
CA ALA A 181 10.85 17.74 11.38
C ALA A 181 12.04 18.51 12.00
N THR A 182 12.95 17.79 12.64
CA THR A 182 14.15 18.36 13.29
C THR A 182 15.06 19.04 12.24
N ALA A 183 15.30 18.39 11.10
CA ALA A 183 16.13 18.95 10.04
C ALA A 183 15.51 20.20 9.40
N LEU A 184 14.19 20.20 9.21
CA LEU A 184 13.47 21.37 8.71
C LEU A 184 13.52 22.52 9.74
N ALA A 185 13.25 22.24 11.01
CA ALA A 185 13.26 23.25 12.08
C ALA A 185 14.62 23.90 12.26
N SER A 186 15.70 23.11 12.28
CA SER A 186 17.08 23.63 12.39
C SER A 186 17.57 24.37 11.14
N GLY A 187 16.90 24.20 10.00
CA GLY A 187 17.35 24.73 8.72
C GLY A 187 18.48 23.92 8.08
N ALA A 188 18.69 22.68 8.50
CA ALA A 188 19.58 21.75 7.81
C ALA A 188 19.08 21.44 6.40
N VAL A 189 17.75 21.42 6.21
CA VAL A 189 17.09 21.30 4.91
C VAL A 189 16.06 22.42 4.72
N ASP A 190 15.70 22.69 3.47
CA ASP A 190 14.74 23.73 3.10
C ASP A 190 13.32 23.17 2.91
N VAL A 191 13.22 21.89 2.54
CA VAL A 191 11.96 21.16 2.42
C VAL A 191 12.13 19.70 2.87
N ILE A 192 10.99 19.11 3.26
CA ILE A 192 10.87 17.68 3.60
C ILE A 192 9.71 17.07 2.84
N TYR A 193 9.68 15.75 2.77
CA TYR A 193 8.61 14.97 2.17
C TYR A 193 7.90 14.11 3.21
N HIS A 194 6.57 14.04 3.11
CA HIS A 194 5.78 13.03 3.81
C HIS A 194 4.52 12.68 3.02
N LYS A 195 3.82 11.58 3.39
CA LYS A 195 2.68 11.07 2.60
C LYS A 195 1.53 10.55 3.44
N GLY A 196 0.35 10.46 2.80
CA GLY A 196 -0.89 9.97 3.39
C GLY A 196 -1.42 10.85 4.50
N SER A 197 -2.26 10.29 5.38
CA SER A 197 -2.86 11.02 6.51
C SER A 197 -1.83 11.63 7.45
N ARG A 198 -0.74 10.90 7.72
CA ARG A 198 0.32 11.37 8.62
C ARG A 198 1.12 12.55 8.09
N ALA A 199 1.08 12.84 6.78
CA ALA A 199 1.71 14.01 6.21
C ALA A 199 1.03 15.31 6.70
N PHE A 200 -0.28 15.30 6.81
CA PHE A 200 -1.03 16.45 7.34
C PHE A 200 -0.87 16.59 8.86
N GLU A 201 -0.86 15.47 9.58
CA GLU A 201 -0.57 15.50 11.03
C GLU A 201 0.82 16.06 11.32
N LEU A 202 1.84 15.68 10.52
CA LEU A 202 3.17 16.24 10.61
C LEU A 202 3.15 17.75 10.31
N ALA A 203 2.53 18.15 9.19
CA ALA A 203 2.45 19.55 8.81
C ALA A 203 1.80 20.40 9.89
N ASP A 204 0.69 19.94 10.48
CA ASP A 204 -0.02 20.63 11.55
C ASP A 204 0.82 20.68 12.84
N ALA A 205 1.50 19.56 13.22
CA ALA A 205 2.30 19.48 14.43
C ALA A 205 3.51 20.42 14.44
N ILE A 206 4.10 20.70 13.28
CA ILE A 206 5.29 21.55 13.17
C ILE A 206 5.00 22.92 12.54
N GLY A 207 3.74 23.23 12.24
CA GLY A 207 3.34 24.47 11.57
C GLY A 207 3.95 24.62 10.17
N ALA A 208 4.15 23.51 9.45
CA ALA A 208 4.73 23.52 8.11
C ALA A 208 3.67 23.90 7.06
N ARG A 209 4.16 24.54 5.98
CA ARG A 209 3.35 24.87 4.81
C ARG A 209 3.57 23.85 3.70
N VAL A 210 2.47 23.46 3.06
CA VAL A 210 2.51 22.61 1.86
C VAL A 210 3.00 23.45 0.67
N VAL A 211 4.10 23.03 0.06
CA VAL A 211 4.64 23.58 -1.20
C VAL A 211 3.94 22.95 -2.39
N TYR A 212 3.78 21.63 -2.33
CA TYR A 212 3.19 20.84 -3.41
C TYR A 212 2.62 19.52 -2.89
N ASP A 213 1.48 19.12 -3.44
CA ASP A 213 0.91 17.78 -3.24
C ASP A 213 0.86 17.03 -4.57
N LEU A 214 1.74 16.05 -4.74
CA LEU A 214 1.76 15.21 -5.93
C LEU A 214 0.50 14.33 -6.02
N GLY A 215 -0.09 13.95 -4.90
CA GLY A 215 -1.27 13.09 -4.85
C GLY A 215 -2.49 13.71 -5.53
N GLY A 216 -2.56 15.04 -5.57
CA GLY A 216 -3.60 15.81 -6.26
C GLY A 216 -3.29 16.14 -7.73
N HIS A 217 -2.16 15.69 -8.28
CA HIS A 217 -1.80 16.02 -9.66
C HIS A 217 -2.71 15.33 -10.67
N PRO A 218 -3.22 16.03 -11.74
CA PRO A 218 -4.15 15.45 -12.71
C PRO A 218 -3.55 14.29 -13.52
N ASP A 219 -2.26 14.34 -13.86
CA ASP A 219 -1.56 13.24 -14.52
C ASP A 219 -1.26 12.12 -13.51
N PRO A 220 -1.84 10.90 -13.69
CA PRO A 220 -1.59 9.78 -12.80
C PRO A 220 -0.11 9.36 -12.78
N LYS A 221 0.67 9.60 -13.83
CA LYS A 221 2.10 9.28 -13.88
C LYS A 221 2.91 10.03 -12.81
N VAL A 222 2.51 11.25 -12.47
CA VAL A 222 3.13 12.05 -11.39
C VAL A 222 2.81 11.46 -10.01
N ARG A 223 1.65 10.80 -9.87
CA ARG A 223 1.20 10.19 -8.62
C ARG A 223 1.82 8.81 -8.35
N ILE A 224 2.45 8.17 -9.35
CA ILE A 224 3.08 6.85 -9.22
C ILE A 224 4.17 6.88 -8.14
N ASN A 225 3.98 6.06 -7.10
CA ASN A 225 4.95 5.89 -6.02
C ASN A 225 4.68 4.55 -5.30
N ASN A 226 5.32 4.33 -4.15
CA ASN A 226 5.15 3.12 -3.32
C ASN A 226 3.69 2.78 -2.98
N GLY A 227 2.81 3.76 -2.90
CA GLY A 227 1.39 3.58 -2.57
C GLY A 227 0.46 3.48 -3.77
N SER A 228 0.92 3.73 -4.98
CA SER A 228 0.06 3.82 -6.17
C SER A 228 0.76 3.21 -7.39
N PRO A 229 0.38 1.97 -7.77
CA PRO A 229 -0.60 1.07 -7.14
C PRO A 229 -0.01 0.23 -5.99
N ARG A 230 -0.87 -0.26 -5.07
CA ARG A 230 -0.53 -1.24 -4.03
C ARG A 230 -0.66 -2.65 -4.58
N THR A 231 0.33 -3.50 -4.30
CA THR A 231 0.32 -4.89 -4.75
C THR A 231 -0.37 -5.80 -3.73
N LEU A 232 -1.22 -6.70 -4.22
CA LEU A 232 -1.62 -7.92 -3.51
C LEU A 232 -0.78 -9.07 -4.07
N THR A 233 0.14 -9.57 -3.26
CA THR A 233 1.04 -10.66 -3.63
C THR A 233 0.77 -11.92 -2.83
N VAL A 234 1.08 -13.05 -3.43
CA VAL A 234 0.98 -14.39 -2.82
C VAL A 234 2.22 -15.21 -3.16
N ASP A 235 2.61 -16.10 -2.25
CA ASP A 235 3.58 -17.14 -2.52
C ASP A 235 3.10 -18.04 -3.68
N ARG A 236 3.93 -18.20 -4.72
CA ARG A 236 3.58 -19.01 -5.89
C ARG A 236 3.31 -20.46 -5.52
N GLY A 237 4.10 -21.02 -4.61
CA GLY A 237 3.92 -22.38 -4.16
C GLY A 237 2.50 -22.63 -3.62
N LEU A 238 1.87 -21.63 -3.02
CA LEU A 238 0.47 -21.72 -2.59
C LEU A 238 -0.49 -21.80 -3.78
N ILE A 239 -0.29 -21.00 -4.83
CA ILE A 239 -1.10 -21.07 -6.06
C ILE A 239 -1.00 -22.45 -6.69
N ASP A 240 0.19 -23.00 -6.77
CA ASP A 240 0.45 -24.30 -7.41
C ASP A 240 -0.13 -25.46 -6.59
N ARG A 241 -0.16 -25.35 -5.25
CA ARG A 241 -0.74 -26.38 -4.35
C ARG A 241 -2.26 -26.29 -4.26
N ASP A 242 -2.79 -25.08 -4.12
CA ASP A 242 -4.23 -24.86 -3.92
C ASP A 242 -4.69 -23.50 -4.47
N LEU A 243 -4.89 -23.44 -5.79
CA LEU A 243 -5.41 -22.23 -6.44
C LEU A 243 -6.78 -21.83 -5.87
N SER A 244 -7.62 -22.79 -5.48
CA SER A 244 -8.97 -22.51 -4.99
C SER A 244 -8.95 -21.72 -3.68
N LEU A 245 -7.99 -22.02 -2.81
CA LEU A 245 -7.77 -21.29 -1.56
C LEU A 245 -7.34 -19.84 -1.85
N VAL A 246 -6.44 -19.64 -2.81
CA VAL A 246 -6.02 -18.30 -3.23
C VAL A 246 -7.20 -17.51 -3.82
N VAL A 247 -8.02 -18.15 -4.65
CA VAL A 247 -9.25 -17.55 -5.22
C VAL A 247 -10.20 -17.09 -4.11
N ARG A 248 -10.43 -17.92 -3.08
CA ARG A 248 -11.30 -17.58 -1.94
C ARG A 248 -10.80 -16.35 -1.18
N LEU A 249 -9.50 -16.24 -0.92
CA LEU A 249 -8.94 -15.07 -0.26
C LEU A 249 -9.07 -13.81 -1.15
N VAL A 250 -8.70 -13.90 -2.42
CA VAL A 250 -8.84 -12.78 -3.37
C VAL A 250 -10.30 -12.34 -3.48
N LYS A 251 -11.25 -13.31 -3.47
CA LYS A 251 -12.68 -12.99 -3.44
C LYS A 251 -13.08 -12.16 -2.22
N LYS A 252 -12.57 -12.48 -1.00
CA LYS A 252 -12.83 -11.66 0.19
C LYS A 252 -12.25 -10.26 0.06
N VAL A 253 -11.08 -10.12 -0.54
CA VAL A 253 -10.46 -8.82 -0.81
C VAL A 253 -11.32 -7.99 -1.78
N VAL A 254 -11.79 -8.58 -2.89
CA VAL A 254 -12.68 -7.92 -3.84
C VAL A 254 -14.00 -7.50 -3.19
N LEU A 255 -14.62 -8.40 -2.43
CA LEU A 255 -15.88 -8.13 -1.73
C LEU A 255 -15.71 -7.02 -0.68
N ALA A 256 -14.58 -6.96 0.01
CA ALA A 256 -14.29 -5.88 0.96
C ALA A 256 -14.14 -4.51 0.28
N GLY A 257 -13.57 -4.46 -0.92
CA GLY A 257 -13.56 -3.24 -1.72
C GLY A 257 -14.98 -2.77 -2.10
N ARG A 258 -15.83 -3.70 -2.55
CA ARG A 258 -17.26 -3.40 -2.86
C ARG A 258 -18.05 -3.00 -1.61
N TRP A 259 -17.80 -3.65 -0.49
CA TRP A 259 -18.41 -3.27 0.79
C TRP A 259 -18.01 -1.84 1.20
N ALA A 260 -16.76 -1.49 1.01
CA ALA A 260 -16.25 -0.15 1.33
C ALA A 260 -17.02 0.96 0.57
N GLU A 261 -17.33 0.74 -0.71
CA GLU A 261 -18.10 1.69 -1.52
C GLU A 261 -19.47 2.03 -0.90
N ALA A 262 -20.13 1.04 -0.29
CA ALA A 262 -21.45 1.22 0.33
C ALA A 262 -21.38 1.66 1.81
N ASN A 263 -20.20 1.58 2.46
CA ASN A 263 -20.04 1.78 3.90
C ASN A 263 -18.96 2.83 4.18
N ARG A 264 -19.21 4.07 3.76
CA ARG A 264 -18.24 5.16 3.80
C ARG A 264 -17.72 5.45 5.22
N ILE A 265 -18.61 5.56 6.19
CA ILE A 265 -18.25 5.96 7.56
C ILE A 265 -17.36 4.91 8.19
N GLU A 266 -17.79 3.66 8.15
CA GLU A 266 -17.03 2.53 8.70
C GLU A 266 -15.69 2.33 8.00
N THR A 267 -15.65 2.56 6.69
CA THR A 267 -14.42 2.48 5.90
C THR A 267 -13.40 3.53 6.35
N ILE A 268 -13.83 4.79 6.53
CA ILE A 268 -12.96 5.85 7.02
C ILE A 268 -12.47 5.52 8.43
N HIS A 269 -13.35 5.03 9.30
CA HIS A 269 -12.99 4.60 10.63
C HIS A 269 -11.94 3.46 10.63
N TYR A 270 -12.12 2.45 9.78
CA TYR A 270 -11.12 1.37 9.64
C TYR A 270 -9.78 1.85 9.09
N ILE A 271 -9.79 2.77 8.13
CA ILE A 271 -8.58 3.38 7.61
C ILE A 271 -7.86 4.18 8.71
N ALA A 272 -8.59 4.94 9.52
CA ALA A 272 -8.04 5.72 10.62
C ALA A 272 -7.35 4.81 11.66
N GLN A 273 -7.98 3.69 12.02
CA GLN A 273 -7.38 2.68 12.89
C GLN A 273 -6.13 2.04 12.26
N GLU A 274 -6.17 1.72 10.97
CA GLU A 274 -5.06 1.08 10.27
C GLU A 274 -3.85 2.01 10.14
N THR A 275 -4.08 3.28 9.80
CA THR A 275 -3.04 4.30 9.66
C THR A 275 -2.62 4.93 10.99
N ARG A 276 -3.36 4.65 12.07
CA ARG A 276 -3.21 5.27 13.39
C ARG A 276 -3.22 6.80 13.30
N SER A 277 -4.17 7.32 12.54
CA SER A 277 -4.38 8.75 12.37
C SER A 277 -5.85 9.10 12.63
N SER A 278 -6.15 10.39 12.78
CA SER A 278 -7.53 10.85 12.91
C SER A 278 -8.32 10.66 11.60
N GLU A 279 -9.63 10.50 11.70
CA GLU A 279 -10.50 10.42 10.51
C GLU A 279 -10.41 11.69 9.65
N SER A 280 -10.24 12.86 10.26
CA SER A 280 -10.02 14.11 9.52
C SER A 280 -8.71 14.07 8.73
N ALA A 281 -7.63 13.51 9.30
CA ALA A 281 -6.37 13.32 8.60
C ALA A 281 -6.50 12.29 7.47
N VAL A 282 -7.30 11.23 7.66
CA VAL A 282 -7.62 10.26 6.59
C VAL A 282 -8.28 10.95 5.41
N LEU A 283 -9.29 11.78 5.66
CA LEU A 283 -9.99 12.53 4.61
C LEU A 283 -9.08 13.51 3.86
N ARG A 284 -8.15 14.15 4.57
CA ARG A 284 -7.13 15.02 3.95
C ARG A 284 -6.12 14.22 3.14
N GLY A 285 -5.65 13.10 3.67
CA GLY A 285 -4.55 12.33 3.11
C GLY A 285 -4.93 11.36 1.99
N TYR A 286 -6.19 10.93 1.93
CA TYR A 286 -6.67 9.95 0.94
C TYR A 286 -7.91 10.42 0.17
N GLY A 287 -8.40 11.63 0.47
CA GLY A 287 -9.59 12.19 -0.15
C GLY A 287 -10.90 11.77 0.52
N LYS A 288 -11.94 12.61 0.33
CA LYS A 288 -13.29 12.38 0.89
C LYS A 288 -13.98 11.12 0.34
N ASP A 289 -13.52 10.67 -0.82
CA ASP A 289 -14.11 9.56 -1.59
C ASP A 289 -13.21 8.30 -1.55
N VAL A 290 -12.28 8.21 -0.58
CA VAL A 290 -11.33 7.07 -0.44
C VAL A 290 -12.02 5.71 -0.42
N HIS A 291 -13.24 5.62 0.08
CA HIS A 291 -14.05 4.39 0.12
C HIS A 291 -14.39 3.85 -1.27
N HIS A 292 -14.37 4.67 -2.32
CA HIS A 292 -14.55 4.26 -3.71
C HIS A 292 -13.23 3.80 -4.37
N HIS A 293 -12.07 3.96 -3.71
CA HIS A 293 -10.75 3.68 -4.28
C HIS A 293 -10.07 2.46 -3.65
N LEU A 294 -10.88 1.52 -3.13
CA LEU A 294 -10.39 0.26 -2.54
C LEU A 294 -10.69 -0.97 -3.42
N HIS A 295 -11.06 -0.77 -4.67
CA HIS A 295 -11.25 -1.89 -5.60
C HIS A 295 -9.90 -2.54 -5.97
N THR A 296 -9.96 -3.81 -6.35
CA THR A 296 -8.81 -4.61 -6.78
C THR A 296 -8.98 -4.96 -8.24
N ASP A 297 -8.01 -4.61 -9.06
CA ASP A 297 -7.97 -4.92 -10.49
C ASP A 297 -6.60 -5.42 -10.97
N LEU A 298 -6.47 -5.67 -12.25
CA LEU A 298 -5.23 -5.87 -13.00
C LEU A 298 -5.34 -5.09 -14.31
N SER A 299 -5.72 -3.81 -14.22
CA SER A 299 -5.81 -2.91 -15.38
C SER A 299 -4.43 -2.64 -15.98
N GLU A 300 -4.38 -2.45 -17.29
CA GLU A 300 -3.14 -2.12 -17.98
C GLU A 300 -2.47 -0.86 -17.40
N ALA A 301 -3.27 0.15 -17.03
CA ALA A 301 -2.75 1.37 -16.41
C ALA A 301 -2.04 1.10 -15.07
N SER A 302 -2.61 0.25 -14.21
CA SER A 302 -2.01 -0.15 -12.94
C SER A 302 -0.75 -0.99 -13.15
N ILE A 303 -0.76 -1.89 -14.14
CA ILE A 303 0.40 -2.73 -14.49
C ILE A 303 1.54 -1.88 -15.04
N ASP A 304 1.25 -0.95 -15.95
CA ASP A 304 2.25 -0.05 -16.52
C ASP A 304 2.85 0.89 -15.46
N ALA A 305 2.03 1.37 -14.52
CA ALA A 305 2.51 2.16 -13.39
C ALA A 305 3.47 1.36 -12.49
N LEU A 306 3.14 0.09 -12.21
CA LEU A 306 4.01 -0.80 -11.44
C LEU A 306 5.33 -1.06 -12.18
N ALA A 307 5.29 -1.22 -13.51
CA ALA A 307 6.47 -1.41 -14.34
C ALA A 307 7.35 -0.15 -14.40
N ASP A 308 6.74 1.05 -14.51
CA ASP A 308 7.45 2.32 -14.45
C ASP A 308 8.19 2.49 -13.11
N PHE A 309 7.50 2.17 -12.02
CA PHE A 309 8.10 2.28 -10.69
C PHE A 309 9.20 1.22 -10.46
N THR A 310 9.05 0.01 -11.00
CA THR A 310 10.10 -1.04 -10.94
C THR A 310 11.36 -0.58 -11.69
N ARG A 311 11.21 0.06 -12.85
CA ARG A 311 12.32 0.64 -13.60
C ARG A 311 13.02 1.72 -12.80
N PHE A 312 12.28 2.65 -12.19
CA PHE A 312 12.84 3.67 -11.30
C PHE A 312 13.68 3.04 -10.17
N LEU A 313 13.18 1.99 -9.51
CA LEU A 313 13.93 1.33 -8.44
C LEU A 313 15.24 0.70 -8.94
N ALA A 314 15.26 0.16 -10.16
CA ALA A 314 16.48 -0.39 -10.76
C ALA A 314 17.46 0.73 -11.16
N ASP A 315 16.99 1.80 -11.79
CA ASP A 315 17.81 2.93 -12.21
C ASP A 315 18.51 3.61 -11.03
N TRP A 316 17.80 3.71 -9.89
CA TRP A 316 18.32 4.28 -8.65
C TRP A 316 19.00 3.25 -7.73
N LYS A 317 19.23 2.01 -8.20
CA LYS A 317 19.96 0.95 -7.47
C LYS A 317 19.30 0.51 -6.15
N PHE A 318 17.99 0.70 -6.00
CA PHE A 318 17.23 0.12 -4.89
C PHE A 318 16.99 -1.38 -5.07
N ILE A 319 16.99 -1.85 -6.32
CA ILE A 319 16.96 -3.27 -6.69
C ILE A 319 18.11 -3.60 -7.64
N PRO A 320 18.55 -4.87 -7.70
CA PRO A 320 19.71 -5.27 -8.52
C PRO A 320 19.52 -5.00 -10.01
N SER A 321 18.32 -5.25 -10.55
CA SER A 321 17.99 -5.08 -11.96
C SER A 321 16.48 -4.92 -12.16
N ASN A 322 16.09 -4.31 -13.26
CA ASN A 322 14.70 -4.33 -13.71
C ASN A 322 14.28 -5.73 -14.15
N PHE A 323 13.00 -6.04 -14.08
CA PHE A 323 12.41 -7.29 -14.55
C PHE A 323 11.06 -7.04 -15.23
N ASP A 324 10.60 -8.00 -16.01
CA ASP A 324 9.28 -7.94 -16.64
C ASP A 324 8.17 -8.13 -15.59
N VAL A 325 7.48 -7.03 -15.28
CA VAL A 325 6.35 -7.01 -14.33
C VAL A 325 5.19 -7.86 -14.83
N ARG A 326 4.95 -7.94 -16.13
CA ARG A 326 3.85 -8.73 -16.69
C ARG A 326 4.03 -10.23 -16.43
N SER A 327 5.27 -10.72 -16.46
CA SER A 327 5.59 -12.11 -16.11
C SER A 327 5.41 -12.42 -14.62
N TRP A 328 5.35 -11.40 -13.76
CA TRP A 328 5.13 -11.55 -12.33
C TRP A 328 3.65 -11.64 -11.97
N ILE A 329 2.74 -11.22 -12.86
CA ILE A 329 1.30 -11.22 -12.63
C ILE A 329 0.72 -12.59 -12.90
N ASP A 330 -0.16 -13.04 -12.00
CA ASP A 330 -1.04 -14.19 -12.24
C ASP A 330 -2.50 -13.74 -12.16
N PRO A 331 -3.19 -13.60 -13.31
CA PRO A 331 -4.56 -13.10 -13.31
C PRO A 331 -5.61 -14.14 -12.88
N ARG A 332 -5.28 -15.43 -12.86
CA ARG A 332 -6.22 -16.52 -12.61
C ARG A 332 -7.00 -16.39 -11.30
N PRO A 333 -6.35 -16.05 -10.15
CA PRO A 333 -7.09 -15.91 -8.89
C PRO A 333 -8.16 -14.82 -8.94
N LEU A 334 -7.82 -13.64 -9.51
CA LEU A 334 -8.75 -12.53 -9.61
C LEU A 334 -9.88 -12.82 -10.59
N GLN A 335 -9.57 -13.36 -11.77
CA GLN A 335 -10.57 -13.73 -12.78
C GLN A 335 -11.58 -14.73 -12.23
N GLN A 336 -11.12 -15.77 -11.54
CA GLN A 336 -12.01 -16.78 -10.95
C GLN A 336 -12.81 -16.21 -9.78
N ALA A 337 -12.22 -15.35 -8.94
CA ALA A 337 -12.93 -14.68 -7.87
C ALA A 337 -14.07 -13.79 -8.40
N LEU A 338 -13.81 -13.00 -9.43
CA LEU A 338 -14.83 -12.16 -10.07
C LEU A 338 -15.96 -13.00 -10.68
N ALA A 339 -15.63 -14.06 -11.42
CA ALA A 339 -16.63 -14.96 -12.02
C ALA A 339 -17.52 -15.62 -10.95
N GLN A 340 -16.95 -16.04 -9.81
CA GLN A 340 -17.74 -16.59 -8.70
C GLN A 340 -18.70 -15.56 -8.09
N ILE A 341 -18.25 -14.32 -7.90
CA ILE A 341 -19.08 -13.23 -7.37
C ILE A 341 -20.25 -12.93 -8.32
N GLU A 342 -20.01 -12.88 -9.62
CA GLU A 342 -21.04 -12.65 -10.63
C GLU A 342 -22.08 -13.76 -10.65
N LEU A 343 -21.65 -15.03 -10.57
CA LEU A 343 -22.54 -16.18 -10.52
C LEU A 343 -23.43 -16.19 -9.26
N GLU A 344 -22.86 -15.85 -8.10
CA GLU A 344 -23.60 -15.76 -6.84
C GLU A 344 -24.66 -14.64 -6.91
N ASN A 345 -24.31 -13.46 -7.42
CA ASN A 345 -25.23 -12.34 -7.59
C ASN A 345 -26.39 -12.70 -8.55
N ALA A 346 -26.10 -13.39 -9.67
CA ALA A 346 -27.12 -13.85 -10.60
C ALA A 346 -28.08 -14.89 -9.98
N THR A 347 -27.57 -15.73 -9.10
CA THR A 347 -28.38 -16.76 -8.41
C THR A 347 -29.31 -16.10 -7.38
N ILE A 348 -28.82 -15.13 -6.61
CA ILE A 348 -29.63 -14.35 -5.64
C ILE A 348 -30.73 -13.58 -6.37
N ALA A 349 -30.42 -12.92 -7.48
CA ALA A 349 -31.41 -12.17 -8.26
C ALA A 349 -32.54 -13.06 -8.80
N LYS A 350 -32.22 -14.26 -9.27
CA LYS A 350 -33.21 -15.24 -9.72
C LYS A 350 -34.09 -15.76 -8.57
N GLY A 351 -33.49 -16.05 -7.40
CA GLY A 351 -34.22 -16.48 -6.20
C GLY A 351 -35.19 -15.41 -5.71
N ASN A 352 -34.79 -14.14 -5.68
CA ASN A 352 -35.67 -13.03 -5.29
C ASN A 352 -36.83 -12.83 -6.27
N SER A 353 -36.60 -13.00 -7.57
CA SER A 353 -37.63 -12.87 -8.61
C SER A 353 -38.66 -14.01 -8.50
N ALA A 354 -38.23 -15.24 -8.20
CA ALA A 354 -39.13 -16.38 -8.01
C ALA A 354 -40.00 -16.20 -6.76
N SER A 355 -39.44 -15.70 -5.66
CA SER A 355 -40.16 -15.43 -4.41
C SER A 355 -41.19 -14.29 -4.57
N ALA A 356 -40.87 -13.26 -5.35
CA ALA A 356 -41.81 -12.16 -5.62
C ALA A 356 -42.99 -12.57 -6.49
N VAL A 357 -42.82 -13.54 -7.41
CA VAL A 357 -43.93 -14.10 -8.24
C VAL A 357 -44.86 -14.98 -7.38
N GLN A 358 -44.31 -15.73 -6.43
CA GLN A 358 -45.12 -16.55 -5.50
C GLN A 358 -45.89 -15.73 -4.46
N ALA A 359 -45.43 -14.54 -4.10
CA ALA A 359 -46.14 -13.66 -3.14
C ALA A 359 -47.32 -12.90 -3.77
N ASN A 360 -47.45 -12.90 -5.09
CA ASN A 360 -48.50 -12.23 -5.84
C ASN A 360 -49.57 -13.20 -6.42
N LEU A 361 -49.52 -14.49 -6.05
CA LEU A 361 -50.52 -15.51 -6.33
C LEU A 361 -51.23 -15.92 -5.04
#